data_7ee2efcb237662860298a47f630a3a84
#
_entry.id   7ee2efcb237662860298a47f630a3a84
#
_cell.length_a   1.000
_cell.length_b   1.000
_cell.length_c   1.000
_cell.angle_alpha   90.00
_cell.angle_beta   90.00
_cell.angle_gamma   90.00
#
_symmetry.space_group_name_H-M   'P 1'
#
loop_
_entity.id
_entity.type
_entity.pdbx_description
1 polymer ?
#
loop_
_entity_poly.entity_id
_entity_poly.type
_entity_poly.pdbx_seq_one_letter_code
_entity_poly.pdbx_strand_id
1 'polypeptide(L)'
;MARLFGTDGVRGVANDELTPLLAMQLGQAGAYVLSKEKAHKPTIMVGCDTRISGDMLANALMAGACSVGANVVYVGIIPTPAIAYLTRKYRVDAGVVISASHNPVEFNGIKFFDGNGFKLPDALEDEIEVLIKNGMKDVQFPTGPSVGKIKYRTDAREEYINHAVQSVPVDLSNMKIVVDCAEGASYYTSIEAIKDLGGQVIAIHNNPDGTNINANCGSTHMEELQARVVYEKAHVGLAFDGDADRLLAVDENGKVVDGDQIMAIVGNHMRAHGKLKNDTIVATVMSNLGFYLMAKEQGLTIEQTKVGDRYVLERMKEIDASLGGEQSGHVIFLEENTTGDGLLSALHLLQVMVETKKPLSELASIMNVLPQALVNARVPNHKKENYMDYPEIAEAIARLEKKFAGEGRVLIRPSGTEPKVRVMIEGKDQQVIEEEAKKLAELIQNTML
;
A
#
# COMPACT_ATOMS: atom_id res chain seq x y z
N MET A 1 -4.05 -11.47 -25.25
CA MET A 1 -4.78 -10.52 -24.42
C MET A 1 -3.84 -10.12 -23.29
N ALA A 2 -3.88 -8.87 -22.84
CA ALA A 2 -3.13 -8.45 -21.65
C ALA A 2 -3.58 -9.26 -20.43
N ARG A 3 -2.69 -9.43 -19.46
CA ARG A 3 -2.98 -10.08 -18.18
C ARG A 3 -4.06 -9.28 -17.45
N LEU A 4 -5.06 -9.95 -16.88
CA LEU A 4 -6.17 -9.32 -16.14
C LEU A 4 -5.70 -8.77 -14.79
N PHE A 5 -4.90 -9.58 -14.08
CA PHE A 5 -4.31 -9.20 -12.80
C PHE A 5 -3.08 -8.31 -13.02
N GLY A 6 -3.08 -7.13 -12.39
CA GLY A 6 -1.91 -6.27 -12.25
C GLY A 6 -1.05 -6.66 -11.06
N THR A 7 -0.19 -5.75 -10.59
CA THR A 7 0.63 -5.96 -9.39
C THR A 7 -0.18 -5.97 -8.09
N ASP A 8 -1.42 -5.48 -8.12
CA ASP A 8 -2.28 -5.32 -6.95
C ASP A 8 -3.76 -5.62 -7.29
N GLY A 9 -4.01 -6.83 -7.76
CA GLY A 9 -5.35 -7.29 -8.15
C GLY A 9 -5.79 -6.82 -9.53
N VAL A 10 -7.10 -6.89 -9.77
CA VAL A 10 -7.75 -6.43 -11.01
C VAL A 10 -8.24 -5.01 -10.80
N ARG A 11 -7.78 -4.06 -11.61
CA ARG A 11 -8.18 -2.64 -11.53
C ARG A 11 -8.69 -2.14 -12.88
N GLY A 12 -9.60 -1.16 -12.83
CA GLY A 12 -10.09 -0.47 -14.03
C GLY A 12 -11.11 0.60 -13.70
N VAL A 13 -11.55 1.32 -14.73
CA VAL A 13 -12.68 2.24 -14.60
C VAL A 13 -13.94 1.42 -14.31
N ALA A 14 -14.60 1.75 -13.18
CA ALA A 14 -15.75 1.00 -12.71
C ALA A 14 -16.94 1.10 -13.70
N ASN A 15 -17.59 -0.01 -13.99
CA ASN A 15 -18.70 -0.14 -14.92
C ASN A 15 -18.34 0.08 -16.41
N ASP A 16 -17.06 0.22 -16.71
CA ASP A 16 -16.54 0.23 -18.08
C ASP A 16 -15.54 -0.94 -18.26
N GLU A 17 -14.35 -0.85 -17.68
CA GLU A 17 -13.33 -1.90 -17.70
C GLU A 17 -13.60 -2.94 -16.61
N LEU A 18 -13.88 -2.50 -15.37
CA LEU A 18 -14.25 -3.35 -14.23
C LEU A 18 -15.78 -3.40 -14.11
N THR A 19 -16.40 -4.28 -14.89
CA THR A 19 -17.85 -4.43 -14.98
C THR A 19 -18.41 -5.33 -13.87
N PRO A 20 -19.73 -5.23 -13.53
CA PRO A 20 -20.39 -6.18 -12.63
C PRO A 20 -20.28 -7.64 -13.09
N LEU A 21 -20.28 -7.87 -14.40
CA LEU A 21 -20.11 -9.22 -14.95
C LEU A 21 -18.69 -9.76 -14.65
N LEU A 22 -17.67 -8.95 -14.85
CA LEU A 22 -16.29 -9.33 -14.50
C LEU A 22 -16.15 -9.56 -12.99
N ALA A 23 -16.73 -8.72 -12.15
CA ALA A 23 -16.73 -8.90 -10.69
C ALA A 23 -17.42 -10.22 -10.29
N MET A 24 -18.54 -10.58 -10.92
CA MET A 24 -19.20 -11.86 -10.69
C MET A 24 -18.30 -13.04 -11.11
N GLN A 25 -17.66 -12.96 -12.27
CA GLN A 25 -16.73 -13.99 -12.74
C GLN A 25 -15.50 -14.13 -11.82
N LEU A 26 -14.96 -13.02 -11.33
CA LEU A 26 -13.88 -13.02 -10.33
C LEU A 26 -14.34 -13.69 -9.02
N GLY A 27 -15.57 -13.42 -8.57
CA GLY A 27 -16.17 -14.09 -7.42
C GLY A 27 -16.33 -15.60 -7.63
N GLN A 28 -16.76 -16.04 -8.81
CA GLN A 28 -16.87 -17.45 -9.18
C GLN A 28 -15.51 -18.14 -9.21
N ALA A 29 -14.57 -17.61 -10.01
CA ALA A 29 -13.27 -18.21 -10.22
C ALA A 29 -12.40 -18.16 -8.95
N GLY A 30 -12.38 -17.02 -8.25
CA GLY A 30 -11.64 -16.86 -7.00
C GLY A 30 -12.13 -17.81 -5.91
N ALA A 31 -13.46 -17.88 -5.70
CA ALA A 31 -14.03 -18.82 -4.75
C ALA A 31 -13.72 -20.26 -5.08
N TYR A 32 -13.82 -20.64 -6.36
CA TYR A 32 -13.52 -21.99 -6.81
C TYR A 32 -12.04 -22.36 -6.61
N VAL A 33 -11.12 -21.53 -7.09
CA VAL A 33 -9.67 -21.78 -7.02
C VAL A 33 -9.18 -21.87 -5.58
N LEU A 34 -9.62 -20.94 -4.72
CA LEU A 34 -9.15 -20.85 -3.33
C LEU A 34 -9.77 -21.89 -2.40
N SER A 35 -10.76 -22.66 -2.90
CA SER A 35 -11.47 -23.64 -2.11
C SER A 35 -11.50 -25.07 -2.66
N LYS A 36 -10.99 -25.29 -3.87
CA LYS A 36 -11.06 -26.59 -4.57
C LYS A 36 -10.49 -27.77 -3.79
N GLU A 37 -9.52 -27.53 -2.90
CA GLU A 37 -8.88 -28.58 -2.09
C GLU A 37 -9.45 -28.67 -0.66
N LYS A 38 -10.49 -27.88 -0.35
CA LYS A 38 -11.05 -27.83 0.99
C LYS A 38 -12.11 -28.93 1.19
N ALA A 39 -12.02 -29.64 2.32
CA ALA A 39 -13.00 -30.64 2.70
C ALA A 39 -14.30 -30.06 3.29
N HIS A 40 -14.33 -28.76 3.56
CA HIS A 40 -15.49 -28.06 4.11
C HIS A 40 -16.08 -27.07 3.10
N LYS A 41 -17.29 -26.59 3.34
CA LYS A 41 -17.93 -25.56 2.53
C LYS A 41 -17.13 -24.24 2.67
N PRO A 42 -16.58 -23.70 1.57
CA PRO A 42 -15.68 -22.56 1.65
C PRO A 42 -16.40 -21.30 2.13
N THR A 43 -15.65 -20.43 2.78
CA THR A 43 -16.14 -19.13 3.24
C THR A 43 -15.16 -18.03 2.80
N ILE A 44 -15.68 -16.98 2.17
CA ILE A 44 -14.92 -15.83 1.69
C ILE A 44 -15.38 -14.59 2.42
N MET A 45 -14.43 -13.79 2.91
CA MET A 45 -14.71 -12.47 3.47
C MET A 45 -14.65 -11.43 2.36
N VAL A 46 -15.58 -10.47 2.38
CA VAL A 46 -15.62 -9.36 1.41
C VAL A 46 -15.79 -8.04 2.15
N GLY A 47 -14.94 -7.07 1.86
CA GLY A 47 -15.05 -5.68 2.31
C GLY A 47 -14.78 -4.71 1.16
N CYS A 48 -15.05 -3.44 1.36
CA CYS A 48 -14.83 -2.40 0.35
C CYS A 48 -14.33 -1.09 0.99
N ASP A 49 -13.79 -0.19 0.16
CA ASP A 49 -13.61 1.21 0.52
C ASP A 49 -14.91 2.00 0.35
N THR A 50 -14.83 3.31 0.38
CA THR A 50 -16.00 4.21 0.39
C THR A 50 -16.55 4.55 -1.00
N ARG A 51 -15.97 4.02 -2.10
CA ARG A 51 -16.41 4.32 -3.48
C ARG A 51 -17.85 3.89 -3.72
N ILE A 52 -18.63 4.74 -4.37
CA ILE A 52 -20.02 4.44 -4.74
C ILE A 52 -20.17 3.17 -5.59
N SER A 53 -19.16 2.86 -6.41
CA SER A 53 -19.13 1.63 -7.22
C SER A 53 -18.87 0.36 -6.38
N GLY A 54 -18.50 0.51 -5.09
CA GLY A 54 -18.22 -0.60 -4.18
C GLY A 54 -19.40 -1.54 -4.01
N ASP A 55 -20.60 -1.01 -3.75
CA ASP A 55 -21.81 -1.83 -3.55
C ASP A 55 -22.15 -2.65 -4.79
N MET A 56 -22.07 -2.06 -5.97
CA MET A 56 -22.35 -2.74 -7.23
C MET A 56 -21.41 -3.92 -7.45
N LEU A 57 -20.09 -3.68 -7.28
CA LEU A 57 -19.06 -4.69 -7.50
C LEU A 57 -19.09 -5.77 -6.41
N ALA A 58 -19.31 -5.37 -5.14
CA ALA A 58 -19.40 -6.30 -4.01
C ALA A 58 -20.57 -7.27 -4.19
N ASN A 59 -21.76 -6.75 -4.51
CA ASN A 59 -22.93 -7.60 -4.71
C ASN A 59 -22.76 -8.59 -5.87
N ALA A 60 -22.17 -8.14 -6.98
CA ALA A 60 -21.87 -9.00 -8.13
C ALA A 60 -20.86 -10.11 -7.76
N LEU A 61 -19.74 -9.75 -7.10
CA LEU A 61 -18.73 -10.70 -6.66
C LEU A 61 -19.29 -11.71 -5.67
N MET A 62 -20.05 -11.26 -4.67
CA MET A 62 -20.68 -12.13 -3.68
C MET A 62 -21.68 -13.10 -4.30
N ALA A 63 -22.49 -12.65 -5.27
CA ALA A 63 -23.37 -13.51 -6.02
C ALA A 63 -22.59 -14.59 -6.80
N GLY A 64 -21.47 -14.20 -7.42
CA GLY A 64 -20.56 -15.12 -8.08
C GLY A 64 -20.00 -16.19 -7.13
N ALA A 65 -19.47 -15.81 -5.99
CA ALA A 65 -18.95 -16.74 -4.99
C ALA A 65 -20.04 -17.71 -4.48
N CYS A 66 -21.23 -17.19 -4.18
CA CYS A 66 -22.35 -18.02 -3.74
C CYS A 66 -22.79 -19.02 -4.82
N SER A 67 -22.72 -18.66 -6.10
CA SER A 67 -23.15 -19.51 -7.22
C SER A 67 -22.28 -20.76 -7.39
N VAL A 68 -21.02 -20.73 -6.94
CA VAL A 68 -20.11 -21.89 -6.92
C VAL A 68 -20.07 -22.59 -5.55
N GLY A 69 -20.98 -22.24 -4.64
CA GLY A 69 -21.17 -22.92 -3.36
C GLY A 69 -20.43 -22.30 -2.17
N ALA A 70 -19.62 -21.27 -2.35
CA ALA A 70 -18.93 -20.61 -1.25
C ALA A 70 -19.89 -19.76 -0.41
N ASN A 71 -19.73 -19.78 0.92
CA ASN A 71 -20.36 -18.79 1.77
C ASN A 71 -19.59 -17.48 1.72
N VAL A 72 -20.28 -16.38 1.97
CA VAL A 72 -19.66 -15.05 2.05
C VAL A 72 -19.94 -14.41 3.42
N VAL A 73 -18.93 -13.77 3.99
CA VAL A 73 -19.05 -12.86 5.13
C VAL A 73 -18.76 -11.46 4.62
N TYR A 74 -19.81 -10.63 4.51
CA TYR A 74 -19.67 -9.23 4.11
C TYR A 74 -19.49 -8.36 5.34
N VAL A 75 -18.42 -7.56 5.35
CA VAL A 75 -18.01 -6.72 6.49
C VAL A 75 -18.18 -5.22 6.23
N GLY A 76 -18.67 -4.83 5.04
CA GLY A 76 -18.93 -3.44 4.67
C GLY A 76 -17.67 -2.63 4.38
N ILE A 77 -17.74 -1.33 4.66
CA ILE A 77 -16.60 -0.41 4.47
C ILE A 77 -15.58 -0.65 5.58
N ILE A 78 -14.35 -1.03 5.17
CA ILE A 78 -13.27 -1.37 6.10
C ILE A 78 -11.90 -1.22 5.39
N PRO A 79 -10.82 -0.87 6.08
CA PRO A 79 -9.47 -0.83 5.52
C PRO A 79 -9.00 -2.15 4.90
N THR A 80 -8.20 -2.07 3.85
CA THR A 80 -7.55 -3.23 3.23
C THR A 80 -6.80 -4.11 4.24
N PRO A 81 -5.95 -3.57 5.14
CA PRO A 81 -5.27 -4.37 6.16
C PRO A 81 -6.22 -5.08 7.14
N ALA A 82 -7.39 -4.52 7.39
CA ALA A 82 -8.38 -5.17 8.22
C ALA A 82 -8.89 -6.49 7.59
N ILE A 83 -9.07 -6.53 6.28
CA ILE A 83 -9.45 -7.78 5.58
C ILE A 83 -8.35 -8.83 5.71
N ALA A 84 -7.09 -8.46 5.52
CA ALA A 84 -5.95 -9.37 5.69
C ALA A 84 -5.92 -9.97 7.11
N TYR A 85 -6.06 -9.14 8.14
CA TYR A 85 -6.10 -9.56 9.54
C TYR A 85 -7.31 -10.44 9.85
N LEU A 86 -8.53 -10.00 9.50
CA LEU A 86 -9.76 -10.69 9.85
C LEU A 86 -9.91 -12.02 9.09
N THR A 87 -9.36 -12.15 7.89
CA THR A 87 -9.29 -13.41 7.15
C THR A 87 -8.60 -14.49 7.99
N ARG A 88 -7.48 -14.16 8.59
CA ARG A 88 -6.75 -15.05 9.51
C ARG A 88 -7.53 -15.30 10.81
N LYS A 89 -8.02 -14.22 11.42
CA LYS A 89 -8.72 -14.27 12.70
C LYS A 89 -9.96 -15.15 12.64
N TYR A 90 -10.75 -15.03 11.58
CA TYR A 90 -11.98 -15.82 11.41
C TYR A 90 -11.75 -17.17 10.73
N ARG A 91 -10.51 -17.45 10.32
CA ARG A 91 -10.13 -18.68 9.63
C ARG A 91 -11.02 -18.94 8.40
N VAL A 92 -11.31 -17.89 7.64
CA VAL A 92 -11.98 -18.01 6.36
C VAL A 92 -10.99 -18.39 5.26
N ASP A 93 -11.45 -18.96 4.16
CA ASP A 93 -10.58 -19.52 3.13
C ASP A 93 -9.95 -18.45 2.23
N ALA A 94 -10.57 -17.28 2.13
CA ALA A 94 -10.06 -16.13 1.40
C ALA A 94 -10.64 -14.82 1.91
N GLY A 95 -9.89 -13.73 1.70
CA GLY A 95 -10.36 -12.36 1.86
C GLY A 95 -10.41 -11.64 0.51
N VAL A 96 -11.36 -10.75 0.34
CA VAL A 96 -11.48 -9.90 -0.86
C VAL A 96 -11.72 -8.46 -0.43
N VAL A 97 -10.96 -7.55 -1.00
CA VAL A 97 -11.17 -6.10 -0.86
C VAL A 97 -11.54 -5.51 -2.21
N ILE A 98 -12.58 -4.68 -2.20
CA ILE A 98 -13.01 -3.89 -3.35
C ILE A 98 -12.56 -2.46 -3.14
N SER A 99 -11.45 -2.11 -3.77
CA SER A 99 -10.78 -0.80 -3.69
C SER A 99 -9.77 -0.60 -4.81
N ALA A 100 -9.56 0.66 -5.19
CA ALA A 100 -8.47 1.09 -6.06
C ALA A 100 -7.46 1.99 -5.31
N SER A 101 -7.34 1.85 -3.97
CA SER A 101 -6.38 2.57 -3.13
C SER A 101 -6.47 4.10 -3.34
N HIS A 102 -5.38 4.73 -3.76
CA HIS A 102 -5.27 6.18 -3.96
C HIS A 102 -5.81 6.71 -5.31
N ASN A 103 -6.36 5.84 -6.17
CA ASN A 103 -6.91 6.28 -7.45
C ASN A 103 -8.17 7.15 -7.27
N PRO A 104 -8.51 8.02 -8.25
CA PRO A 104 -9.78 8.75 -8.28
C PRO A 104 -11.01 7.83 -8.22
N VAL A 105 -12.18 8.42 -7.93
CA VAL A 105 -13.43 7.68 -7.67
C VAL A 105 -13.94 6.85 -8.85
N GLU A 106 -13.59 7.24 -10.08
CA GLU A 106 -13.98 6.53 -11.32
C GLU A 106 -13.38 5.13 -11.38
N PHE A 107 -12.23 4.93 -10.74
CA PHE A 107 -11.58 3.62 -10.68
C PHE A 107 -12.09 2.79 -9.51
N ASN A 108 -12.03 1.46 -9.67
CA ASN A 108 -12.14 0.53 -8.58
C ASN A 108 -11.22 -0.69 -8.84
N GLY A 109 -11.11 -1.58 -7.86
CA GLY A 109 -10.29 -2.77 -7.97
C GLY A 109 -10.84 -3.92 -7.14
N ILE A 110 -10.37 -5.12 -7.42
CA ILE A 110 -10.69 -6.33 -6.65
C ILE A 110 -9.37 -7.02 -6.32
N LYS A 111 -9.04 -7.07 -5.02
CA LYS A 111 -7.82 -7.66 -4.49
C LYS A 111 -8.18 -8.90 -3.69
N PHE A 112 -7.43 -9.97 -3.87
CA PHE A 112 -7.63 -11.23 -3.15
C PHE A 112 -6.51 -11.48 -2.13
N PHE A 113 -6.90 -12.06 -1.00
CA PHE A 113 -6.01 -12.59 0.03
C PHE A 113 -6.29 -14.07 0.21
N ASP A 114 -5.26 -14.87 0.43
CA ASP A 114 -5.39 -16.27 0.81
C ASP A 114 -5.91 -16.42 2.26
N GLY A 115 -6.18 -17.63 2.71
CA GLY A 115 -6.66 -17.90 4.07
C GLY A 115 -5.66 -17.51 5.17
N ASN A 116 -4.40 -17.25 4.83
CA ASN A 116 -3.37 -16.73 5.73
C ASN A 116 -3.27 -15.20 5.70
N GLY A 117 -4.12 -14.53 4.95
CA GLY A 117 -4.15 -13.08 4.83
C GLY A 117 -3.04 -12.49 3.95
N PHE A 118 -2.37 -13.28 3.14
CA PHE A 118 -1.39 -12.82 2.17
C PHE A 118 -2.04 -12.59 0.81
N LYS A 119 -1.51 -11.63 0.03
CA LYS A 119 -1.88 -11.46 -1.38
C LYS A 119 -1.63 -12.76 -2.15
N LEU A 120 -2.47 -13.02 -3.16
CA LEU A 120 -2.34 -14.26 -3.93
C LEU A 120 -1.00 -14.34 -4.68
N PRO A 121 -0.40 -15.55 -4.75
CA PRO A 121 0.68 -15.83 -5.70
C PRO A 121 0.20 -15.73 -7.15
N ASP A 122 1.10 -15.33 -8.08
CA ASP A 122 0.79 -15.25 -9.52
C ASP A 122 0.15 -16.52 -10.09
N ALA A 123 0.59 -17.68 -9.63
CA ALA A 123 0.04 -18.96 -10.10
C ALA A 123 -1.46 -19.12 -9.84
N LEU A 124 -1.96 -18.64 -8.68
CA LEU A 124 -3.39 -18.66 -8.36
C LEU A 124 -4.16 -17.58 -9.13
N GLU A 125 -3.57 -16.40 -9.33
CA GLU A 125 -4.16 -15.35 -10.16
C GLU A 125 -4.29 -15.81 -11.62
N ASP A 126 -3.26 -16.47 -12.16
CA ASP A 126 -3.27 -17.02 -13.52
C ASP A 126 -4.32 -18.12 -13.66
N GLU A 127 -4.51 -18.97 -12.65
CA GLU A 127 -5.55 -19.99 -12.65
C GLU A 127 -6.96 -19.37 -12.65
N ILE A 128 -7.19 -18.33 -11.85
CA ILE A 128 -8.45 -17.56 -11.85
C ILE A 128 -8.70 -16.98 -13.24
N GLU A 129 -7.68 -16.38 -13.85
CA GLU A 129 -7.78 -15.76 -15.18
C GLU A 129 -8.09 -16.80 -16.27
N VAL A 130 -7.49 -17.98 -16.21
CA VAL A 130 -7.77 -19.09 -17.14
C VAL A 130 -9.22 -19.52 -17.05
N LEU A 131 -9.76 -19.67 -15.84
CA LEU A 131 -11.17 -20.05 -15.64
C LEU A 131 -12.12 -18.99 -16.23
N ILE A 132 -11.85 -17.71 -16.02
CA ILE A 132 -12.66 -16.63 -16.58
C ILE A 132 -12.61 -16.65 -18.10
N LYS A 133 -11.43 -16.76 -18.71
CA LYS A 133 -11.22 -16.81 -20.17
C LYS A 133 -11.91 -18.01 -20.82
N ASN A 134 -11.99 -19.14 -20.12
CA ASN A 134 -12.67 -20.35 -20.56
C ASN A 134 -14.21 -20.31 -20.32
N GLY A 135 -14.73 -19.21 -19.76
CA GLY A 135 -16.16 -19.06 -19.48
C GLY A 135 -16.65 -20.01 -18.39
N MET A 136 -15.81 -20.36 -17.41
CA MET A 136 -16.15 -21.23 -16.27
C MET A 136 -16.63 -22.64 -16.67
N LYS A 137 -16.26 -23.15 -17.83
CA LYS A 137 -16.77 -24.43 -18.39
C LYS A 137 -16.49 -25.64 -17.52
N ASP A 138 -15.39 -25.61 -16.77
CA ASP A 138 -14.94 -26.72 -15.93
C ASP A 138 -15.45 -26.62 -14.50
N VAL A 139 -16.27 -25.61 -14.18
CA VAL A 139 -16.82 -25.37 -12.85
C VAL A 139 -18.23 -25.95 -12.75
N GLN A 140 -18.45 -26.81 -11.76
CA GLN A 140 -19.78 -27.29 -11.44
C GLN A 140 -20.51 -26.28 -10.55
N PHE A 141 -21.70 -25.88 -10.99
CA PHE A 141 -22.55 -24.98 -10.23
C PHE A 141 -23.53 -25.81 -9.36
N PRO A 142 -23.42 -25.77 -8.04
CA PRO A 142 -24.27 -26.51 -7.14
C PRO A 142 -25.69 -25.93 -7.13
N THR A 143 -26.67 -26.76 -6.72
CA THR A 143 -28.08 -26.39 -6.60
C THR A 143 -28.63 -26.66 -5.20
N GLY A 144 -29.79 -26.12 -4.88
CA GLY A 144 -30.47 -26.33 -3.62
C GLY A 144 -29.64 -25.96 -2.40
N PRO A 145 -29.50 -26.82 -1.38
CA PRO A 145 -28.78 -26.50 -0.14
C PRO A 145 -27.29 -26.26 -0.31
N SER A 146 -26.72 -26.63 -1.46
CA SER A 146 -25.28 -26.51 -1.74
C SER A 146 -24.88 -25.10 -2.23
N VAL A 147 -25.84 -24.25 -2.62
CA VAL A 147 -25.60 -22.83 -2.94
C VAL A 147 -25.07 -22.09 -1.70
N GLY A 148 -24.18 -21.13 -1.91
CA GLY A 148 -23.60 -20.31 -0.85
C GLY A 148 -24.62 -19.37 -0.18
N LYS A 149 -24.26 -18.87 1.02
CA LYS A 149 -25.06 -17.90 1.76
C LYS A 149 -24.22 -16.67 2.09
N ILE A 150 -24.83 -15.50 2.08
CA ILE A 150 -24.20 -14.25 2.54
C ILE A 150 -24.62 -14.03 3.99
N LYS A 151 -23.61 -13.72 4.83
CA LYS A 151 -23.79 -13.20 6.19
C LYS A 151 -23.21 -11.80 6.26
N TYR A 152 -23.95 -10.88 6.86
CA TYR A 152 -23.48 -9.53 7.14
C TYR A 152 -22.92 -9.50 8.55
N ARG A 153 -21.73 -8.90 8.70
CA ARG A 153 -21.08 -8.76 10.00
C ARG A 153 -20.70 -7.30 10.23
N THR A 154 -21.25 -6.72 11.28
CA THR A 154 -21.16 -5.28 11.59
C THR A 154 -20.09 -4.93 12.63
N ASP A 155 -19.58 -5.93 13.36
CA ASP A 155 -18.58 -5.80 14.43
C ASP A 155 -17.13 -5.97 13.96
N ALA A 156 -16.92 -6.12 12.66
CA ALA A 156 -15.59 -6.35 12.07
C ALA A 156 -14.65 -5.16 12.23
N ARG A 157 -15.18 -3.93 12.21
CA ARG A 157 -14.41 -2.70 12.40
C ARG A 157 -13.84 -2.61 13.81
N GLU A 158 -14.68 -2.87 14.80
CA GLU A 158 -14.32 -2.87 16.23
C GLU A 158 -13.27 -3.95 16.53
N GLU A 159 -13.38 -5.11 15.87
CA GLU A 159 -12.38 -6.17 16.04
C GLU A 159 -11.00 -5.79 15.44
N TYR A 160 -10.99 -5.06 14.34
CA TYR A 160 -9.74 -4.53 13.78
C TYR A 160 -9.16 -3.40 14.64
N ILE A 161 -10.01 -2.46 15.12
CA ILE A 161 -9.60 -1.42 16.05
C ILE A 161 -8.97 -2.05 17.31
N ASN A 162 -9.65 -3.01 17.92
CA ASN A 162 -9.14 -3.70 19.09
C ASN A 162 -7.80 -4.40 18.84
N HIS A 163 -7.61 -4.98 17.64
CA HIS A 163 -6.33 -5.57 17.27
C HIS A 163 -5.22 -4.49 17.23
N ALA A 164 -5.43 -3.40 16.53
CA ALA A 164 -4.43 -2.33 16.40
C ALA A 164 -4.07 -1.72 17.76
N VAL A 165 -5.06 -1.42 18.58
CA VAL A 165 -4.89 -0.87 19.95
C VAL A 165 -4.13 -1.85 20.86
N GLN A 166 -4.39 -3.15 20.74
CA GLN A 166 -3.70 -4.17 21.53
C GLN A 166 -2.28 -4.46 21.06
N SER A 167 -2.02 -4.33 19.73
CA SER A 167 -0.70 -4.52 19.15
C SER A 167 0.27 -3.41 19.56
N VAL A 168 -0.24 -2.17 19.67
CA VAL A 168 0.57 -1.00 20.00
C VAL A 168 -0.07 -0.24 21.20
N PRO A 169 0.06 -0.78 22.42
CA PRO A 169 -0.51 -0.13 23.60
C PRO A 169 0.31 1.12 23.96
N VAL A 170 -0.27 2.30 23.74
CA VAL A 170 0.34 3.61 24.03
C VAL A 170 -0.70 4.56 24.64
N ASP A 171 -0.30 5.40 25.57
CA ASP A 171 -1.16 6.45 26.13
C ASP A 171 -1.01 7.75 25.34
N LEU A 172 -2.04 8.11 24.57
CA LEU A 172 -2.07 9.31 23.73
C LEU A 172 -2.78 10.50 24.38
N SER A 173 -3.09 10.45 25.69
CA SER A 173 -3.90 11.47 26.39
C SER A 173 -3.35 12.89 26.28
N ASN A 174 -2.04 13.04 26.05
CA ASN A 174 -1.38 14.35 25.87
C ASN A 174 -1.09 14.68 24.40
N MET A 175 -1.62 13.92 23.45
CA MET A 175 -1.37 14.11 22.03
C MET A 175 -2.58 14.73 21.32
N LYS A 176 -2.37 15.89 20.66
CA LYS A 176 -3.30 16.47 19.70
C LYS A 176 -2.88 16.06 18.30
N ILE A 177 -3.75 15.39 17.59
CA ILE A 177 -3.44 14.70 16.31
C ILE A 177 -4.47 15.13 15.27
N VAL A 178 -4.00 15.62 14.12
CA VAL A 178 -4.86 15.84 12.95
C VAL A 178 -4.84 14.59 12.09
N VAL A 179 -6.01 14.08 11.72
CA VAL A 179 -6.14 12.86 10.93
C VAL A 179 -6.88 13.16 9.64
N ASP A 180 -6.22 12.96 8.51
CA ASP A 180 -6.80 13.01 7.17
C ASP A 180 -7.14 11.57 6.73
N CYS A 181 -8.43 11.29 6.60
CA CYS A 181 -8.93 9.97 6.24
C CYS A 181 -9.13 9.77 4.74
N ALA A 182 -8.71 10.71 3.89
CA ALA A 182 -8.87 10.65 2.43
C ALA A 182 -10.32 10.42 1.94
N GLU A 183 -11.33 10.73 2.75
CA GLU A 183 -12.73 10.29 2.55
C GLU A 183 -12.83 8.77 2.29
N GLY A 184 -11.86 8.01 2.78
CA GLY A 184 -11.63 6.58 2.54
C GLY A 184 -12.02 5.68 3.69
N ALA A 185 -11.56 4.43 3.64
CA ALA A 185 -11.96 3.36 4.55
C ALA A 185 -11.48 3.57 6.00
N SER A 186 -10.49 4.46 6.22
CA SER A 186 -9.99 4.82 7.56
C SER A 186 -10.92 5.76 8.35
N TYR A 187 -11.94 6.35 7.70
CA TYR A 187 -12.77 7.43 8.25
C TYR A 187 -13.36 7.16 9.64
N TYR A 188 -13.53 5.91 9.99
CA TYR A 188 -14.00 5.47 11.29
C TYR A 188 -12.88 4.80 12.12
N THR A 189 -12.21 3.81 11.54
CA THR A 189 -11.30 2.93 12.27
C THR A 189 -10.09 3.65 12.85
N SER A 190 -9.46 4.54 12.10
CA SER A 190 -8.26 5.25 12.57
C SER A 190 -8.61 6.30 13.63
N ILE A 191 -9.75 6.96 13.48
CA ILE A 191 -10.23 7.96 14.45
C ILE A 191 -10.53 7.30 15.80
N GLU A 192 -11.32 6.22 15.79
CA GLU A 192 -11.73 5.55 17.01
C GLU A 192 -10.54 4.85 17.70
N ALA A 193 -9.62 4.21 16.95
CA ALA A 193 -8.42 3.63 17.54
C ALA A 193 -7.56 4.64 18.30
N ILE A 194 -7.35 5.84 17.73
CA ILE A 194 -6.57 6.90 18.38
C ILE A 194 -7.31 7.46 19.61
N LYS A 195 -8.65 7.59 19.55
CA LYS A 195 -9.46 8.02 20.69
C LYS A 195 -9.47 6.97 21.81
N ASP A 196 -9.54 5.69 21.49
CA ASP A 196 -9.50 4.61 22.48
C ASP A 196 -8.18 4.60 23.26
N LEU A 197 -7.09 5.08 22.63
CA LEU A 197 -5.79 5.31 23.27
C LEU A 197 -5.68 6.67 23.98
N GLY A 198 -6.77 7.46 24.06
CA GLY A 198 -6.84 8.74 24.74
C GLY A 198 -6.47 9.96 23.89
N GLY A 199 -6.13 9.81 22.61
CA GLY A 199 -5.69 10.91 21.75
C GLY A 199 -6.77 11.95 21.45
N GLN A 200 -6.39 13.23 21.43
CA GLN A 200 -7.26 14.32 20.98
C GLN A 200 -7.23 14.40 19.46
N VAL A 201 -8.25 13.87 18.79
CA VAL A 201 -8.33 13.80 17.32
C VAL A 201 -9.06 15.02 16.75
N ILE A 202 -8.45 15.62 15.73
CA ILE A 202 -9.07 16.57 14.79
C ILE A 202 -9.13 15.87 13.45
N ALA A 203 -10.31 15.37 13.07
CA ALA A 203 -10.48 14.67 11.80
C ALA A 203 -10.81 15.64 10.67
N ILE A 204 -10.17 15.42 9.52
CA ILE A 204 -10.49 16.05 8.24
C ILE A 204 -10.73 14.97 7.20
N HIS A 205 -11.48 15.27 6.15
CA HIS A 205 -11.82 14.33 5.07
C HIS A 205 -12.32 12.96 5.61
N ASN A 206 -13.27 13.02 6.55
CA ASN A 206 -13.82 11.85 7.24
C ASN A 206 -15.35 11.71 7.10
N ASN A 207 -15.91 12.34 6.07
CA ASN A 207 -17.35 12.27 5.76
C ASN A 207 -17.56 11.79 4.31
N PRO A 208 -17.25 10.52 4.03
CA PRO A 208 -17.35 9.96 2.68
C PRO A 208 -18.79 9.96 2.17
N ASP A 209 -19.00 10.45 0.96
CA ASP A 209 -20.29 10.46 0.27
C ASP A 209 -20.38 9.45 -0.90
N GLY A 210 -19.32 8.69 -1.11
CA GLY A 210 -19.19 7.72 -2.20
C GLY A 210 -18.53 8.27 -3.45
N THR A 211 -18.39 9.60 -3.56
CA THR A 211 -17.85 10.27 -4.76
C THR A 211 -16.61 11.11 -4.47
N ASN A 212 -16.30 11.37 -3.20
CA ASN A 212 -15.26 12.28 -2.76
C ASN A 212 -13.94 11.60 -2.31
N ILE A 213 -13.83 10.28 -2.39
CA ILE A 213 -12.61 9.55 -1.98
C ILE A 213 -11.37 10.05 -2.74
N ASN A 214 -10.28 10.34 -2.01
CA ASN A 214 -9.00 10.86 -2.53
C ASN A 214 -9.11 12.20 -3.28
N ALA A 215 -10.22 12.91 -3.19
CA ALA A 215 -10.43 14.18 -3.91
C ALA A 215 -9.68 15.32 -3.22
N ASN A 216 -8.45 15.58 -3.67
CA ASN A 216 -7.54 16.60 -3.11
C ASN A 216 -7.26 16.40 -1.61
N CYS A 217 -7.17 15.17 -1.14
CA CYS A 217 -6.97 14.83 0.26
C CYS A 217 -6.14 13.56 0.42
N GLY A 218 -5.83 13.22 1.68
CA GLY A 218 -5.08 12.01 2.04
C GLY A 218 -3.61 12.07 1.66
N SER A 219 -2.97 10.89 1.62
CA SER A 219 -1.51 10.77 1.44
C SER A 219 -0.96 11.26 0.09
N THR A 220 -1.82 11.54 -0.89
CA THR A 220 -1.42 12.08 -2.20
C THR A 220 -1.59 13.59 -2.32
N HIS A 221 -2.26 14.23 -1.36
CA HIS A 221 -2.52 15.69 -1.31
C HIS A 221 -2.41 16.16 0.13
N MET A 222 -1.19 16.52 0.55
CA MET A 222 -0.85 16.79 1.93
C MET A 222 -1.07 18.24 2.38
N GLU A 223 -1.37 19.15 1.46
CA GLU A 223 -1.31 20.60 1.67
C GLU A 223 -2.29 21.07 2.76
N GLU A 224 -3.51 20.54 2.77
CA GLU A 224 -4.50 20.89 3.79
C GLU A 224 -4.10 20.33 5.16
N LEU A 225 -3.64 19.09 5.23
CA LEU A 225 -3.15 18.49 6.47
C LEU A 225 -1.97 19.30 7.05
N GLN A 226 -1.00 19.69 6.21
CA GLN A 226 0.14 20.51 6.62
C GLN A 226 -0.30 21.85 7.24
N ALA A 227 -1.20 22.55 6.56
CA ALA A 227 -1.76 23.81 7.05
C ALA A 227 -2.55 23.62 8.36
N ARG A 228 -3.34 22.55 8.43
CA ARG A 228 -4.18 22.23 9.59
C ARG A 228 -3.37 21.89 10.83
N VAL A 229 -2.30 21.11 10.70
CA VAL A 229 -1.37 20.78 11.81
C VAL A 229 -0.81 22.05 12.44
N VAL A 230 -0.32 22.97 11.62
CA VAL A 230 0.27 24.23 12.09
C VAL A 230 -0.80 25.13 12.72
N TYR A 231 -1.96 25.26 12.08
CA TYR A 231 -3.08 26.09 12.58
C TYR A 231 -3.58 25.61 13.95
N GLU A 232 -3.77 24.31 14.10
CA GLU A 232 -4.25 23.69 15.33
C GLU A 232 -3.16 23.56 16.41
N LYS A 233 -1.91 23.84 16.06
CA LYS A 233 -0.74 23.54 16.91
C LYS A 233 -0.77 22.08 17.38
N ALA A 234 -1.05 21.18 16.44
CA ALA A 234 -1.08 19.76 16.70
C ALA A 234 0.34 19.20 16.82
N HIS A 235 0.51 18.10 17.52
CA HIS A 235 1.79 17.43 17.66
C HIS A 235 2.19 16.70 16.39
N VAL A 236 1.21 16.25 15.62
CA VAL A 236 1.42 15.46 14.40
C VAL A 236 0.15 15.47 13.52
N GLY A 237 0.34 15.36 12.22
CA GLY A 237 -0.68 15.03 11.25
C GLY A 237 -0.48 13.64 10.69
N LEU A 238 -1.56 12.92 10.42
CA LEU A 238 -1.56 11.56 9.86
C LEU A 238 -2.45 11.55 8.62
N ALA A 239 -1.93 11.19 7.46
CA ALA A 239 -2.66 11.09 6.21
C ALA A 239 -2.69 9.66 5.71
N PHE A 240 -3.89 9.11 5.57
CA PHE A 240 -4.14 7.81 4.97
C PHE A 240 -4.41 7.94 3.47
N ASP A 241 -4.37 6.83 2.74
CA ASP A 241 -4.95 6.74 1.40
C ASP A 241 -6.35 6.10 1.44
N GLY A 242 -7.01 5.98 0.30
CA GLY A 242 -8.41 5.59 0.25
C GLY A 242 -8.76 4.24 0.88
N ASP A 243 -7.85 3.25 0.87
CA ASP A 243 -8.04 1.95 1.52
C ASP A 243 -7.16 1.74 2.76
N ALA A 244 -6.47 2.80 3.18
CA ALA A 244 -5.72 2.89 4.43
C ALA A 244 -4.60 1.83 4.61
N ASP A 245 -4.03 1.35 3.51
CA ASP A 245 -2.85 0.50 3.53
C ASP A 245 -1.56 1.31 3.60
N ARG A 246 -1.65 2.66 3.51
CA ARG A 246 -0.55 3.63 3.57
C ARG A 246 -0.76 4.68 4.63
N LEU A 247 0.38 5.19 5.14
CA LEU A 247 0.45 6.36 6.01
C LEU A 247 1.59 7.28 5.57
N LEU A 248 1.28 8.57 5.43
CA LEU A 248 2.27 9.64 5.53
C LEU A 248 1.97 10.49 6.75
N ALA A 249 3.00 11.11 7.33
CA ALA A 249 2.82 11.98 8.49
C ALA A 249 3.24 13.42 8.19
N VAL A 250 2.84 14.33 9.06
CA VAL A 250 3.23 15.74 9.05
C VAL A 250 3.71 16.10 10.44
N ASP A 251 4.91 16.69 10.55
CA ASP A 251 5.45 17.14 11.81
C ASP A 251 4.76 18.42 12.31
N GLU A 252 5.04 18.83 13.54
CA GLU A 252 4.45 20.00 14.20
C GLU A 252 4.75 21.34 13.48
N ASN A 253 5.72 21.34 12.54
CA ASN A 253 6.08 22.49 11.73
C ASN A 253 5.42 22.47 10.33
N GLY A 254 4.60 21.45 10.03
CA GLY A 254 3.94 21.28 8.75
C GLY A 254 4.80 20.61 7.68
N LYS A 255 5.92 19.99 8.03
CA LYS A 255 6.76 19.25 7.08
C LYS A 255 6.30 17.81 6.96
N VAL A 256 6.23 17.29 5.73
CA VAL A 256 5.90 15.89 5.45
C VAL A 256 7.01 14.96 5.94
N VAL A 257 6.60 13.86 6.55
CA VAL A 257 7.43 12.72 6.97
C VAL A 257 6.92 11.50 6.21
N ASP A 258 7.72 11.00 5.28
CA ASP A 258 7.34 9.92 4.36
C ASP A 258 7.58 8.53 4.93
N GLY A 259 7.24 7.49 4.15
CA GLY A 259 7.38 6.09 4.56
C GLY A 259 8.82 5.69 4.91
N ASP A 260 9.82 6.24 4.22
CA ASP A 260 11.23 5.96 4.52
C ASP A 260 11.61 6.53 5.89
N GLN A 261 11.19 7.76 6.21
CA GLN A 261 11.41 8.37 7.51
C GLN A 261 10.64 7.66 8.62
N ILE A 262 9.39 7.23 8.35
CA ILE A 262 8.60 6.42 9.30
C ILE A 262 9.34 5.11 9.60
N MET A 263 9.80 4.38 8.57
CA MET A 263 10.57 3.15 8.76
C MET A 263 11.89 3.39 9.49
N ALA A 264 12.57 4.51 9.23
CA ALA A 264 13.79 4.89 9.92
C ALA A 264 13.55 5.10 11.43
N ILE A 265 12.52 5.88 11.78
CA ILE A 265 12.14 6.20 13.16
C ILE A 265 11.72 4.92 13.90
N VAL A 266 10.74 4.21 13.34
CA VAL A 266 10.16 3.03 13.99
C VAL A 266 11.15 1.87 14.01
N GLY A 267 11.92 1.65 12.94
CA GLY A 267 12.93 0.60 12.88
C GLY A 267 14.03 0.77 13.94
N ASN A 268 14.54 2.00 14.13
CA ASN A 268 15.50 2.27 15.21
C ASN A 268 14.89 2.04 16.60
N HIS A 269 13.64 2.42 16.80
CA HIS A 269 12.93 2.17 18.04
C HIS A 269 12.73 0.66 18.29
N MET A 270 12.27 -0.09 17.29
CA MET A 270 12.12 -1.54 17.36
C MET A 270 13.45 -2.23 17.67
N ARG A 271 14.55 -1.79 17.06
CA ARG A 271 15.89 -2.29 17.34
C ARG A 271 16.29 -2.07 18.79
N ALA A 272 16.09 -0.85 19.30
CA ALA A 272 16.42 -0.51 20.70
C ALA A 272 15.67 -1.40 21.71
N HIS A 273 14.50 -1.93 21.32
CA HIS A 273 13.68 -2.83 22.14
C HIS A 273 13.84 -4.32 21.77
N GLY A 274 14.80 -4.67 20.90
CA GLY A 274 15.04 -6.06 20.49
C GLY A 274 13.92 -6.67 19.64
N LYS A 275 13.09 -5.83 18.99
CA LYS A 275 11.95 -6.24 18.15
C LYS A 275 12.26 -6.23 16.64
N LEU A 276 13.37 -5.60 16.22
CA LEU A 276 13.78 -5.60 14.82
C LEU A 276 14.64 -6.83 14.55
N LYS A 277 14.08 -7.84 13.91
CA LYS A 277 14.79 -9.07 13.58
C LYS A 277 15.97 -8.81 12.66
N ASN A 278 17.11 -9.40 12.99
CA ASN A 278 18.36 -9.32 12.19
C ASN A 278 18.85 -7.87 11.95
N ASP A 279 18.41 -6.90 12.75
CA ASP A 279 18.68 -5.46 12.52
C ASP A 279 18.41 -5.02 11.07
N THR A 280 17.39 -5.64 10.44
CA THR A 280 17.13 -5.49 9.00
C THR A 280 15.75 -4.91 8.72
N ILE A 281 15.70 -3.94 7.80
CA ILE A 281 14.48 -3.38 7.22
C ILE A 281 14.47 -3.72 5.73
N VAL A 282 13.34 -4.17 5.20
CA VAL A 282 13.19 -4.43 3.76
C VAL A 282 12.55 -3.23 3.09
N ALA A 283 13.20 -2.69 2.04
CA ALA A 283 12.70 -1.53 1.30
C ALA A 283 12.88 -1.72 -0.21
N THR A 284 12.31 -0.82 -1.01
CA THR A 284 12.46 -0.89 -2.47
C THR A 284 13.64 -0.05 -2.95
N VAL A 285 14.07 -0.28 -4.18
CA VAL A 285 15.09 0.55 -4.85
C VAL A 285 14.67 2.03 -4.97
N MET A 286 13.40 2.37 -4.72
CA MET A 286 12.91 3.76 -4.75
C MET A 286 13.11 4.51 -3.44
N SER A 287 13.41 3.83 -2.34
CA SER A 287 13.69 4.49 -1.06
C SER A 287 14.84 5.48 -1.20
N ASN A 288 14.71 6.63 -0.55
CA ASN A 288 15.67 7.72 -0.63
C ASN A 288 17.09 7.28 -0.21
N LEU A 289 18.11 7.76 -0.91
CA LEU A 289 19.51 7.43 -0.56
C LEU A 289 19.84 7.78 0.89
N GLY A 290 19.23 8.83 1.45
CA GLY A 290 19.38 9.20 2.86
C GLY A 290 18.98 8.07 3.82
N PHE A 291 18.00 7.24 3.45
CA PHE A 291 17.60 6.06 4.24
C PHE A 291 18.72 5.02 4.33
N TYR A 292 19.41 4.75 3.22
CA TYR A 292 20.54 3.83 3.20
C TYR A 292 21.76 4.37 3.96
N LEU A 293 22.01 5.69 3.85
CA LEU A 293 23.10 6.35 4.58
C LEU A 293 22.83 6.30 6.09
N MET A 294 21.62 6.63 6.52
CA MET A 294 21.20 6.53 7.91
C MET A 294 21.37 5.09 8.43
N ALA A 295 20.91 4.10 7.70
CA ALA A 295 21.03 2.71 8.11
C ALA A 295 22.48 2.30 8.34
N LYS A 296 23.38 2.69 7.44
CA LYS A 296 24.83 2.45 7.58
C LYS A 296 25.41 3.12 8.82
N GLU A 297 25.04 4.37 9.10
CA GLU A 297 25.48 5.12 10.28
C GLU A 297 24.97 4.50 11.57
N GLN A 298 23.72 4.03 11.57
CA GLN A 298 23.09 3.39 12.72
C GLN A 298 23.44 1.90 12.87
N GLY A 299 24.17 1.30 11.92
CA GLY A 299 24.47 -0.13 11.93
C GLY A 299 23.26 -1.01 11.67
N LEU A 300 22.29 -0.53 10.88
CA LEU A 300 21.15 -1.26 10.34
C LEU A 300 21.46 -1.79 8.94
N THR A 301 20.77 -2.84 8.54
CA THR A 301 20.78 -3.34 7.17
C THR A 301 19.50 -2.94 6.46
N ILE A 302 19.60 -2.36 5.27
CA ILE A 302 18.47 -2.18 4.36
C ILE A 302 18.58 -3.22 3.24
N GLU A 303 17.66 -4.16 3.24
CA GLU A 303 17.55 -5.14 2.18
C GLU A 303 16.71 -4.58 1.04
N GLN A 304 17.29 -4.52 -0.16
CA GLN A 304 16.66 -3.89 -1.32
C GLN A 304 15.85 -4.87 -2.16
N THR A 305 14.64 -4.46 -2.57
CA THR A 305 13.80 -5.18 -3.53
C THR A 305 13.46 -4.33 -4.75
N LYS A 306 12.87 -4.96 -5.76
CA LYS A 306 12.17 -4.25 -6.83
C LYS A 306 10.99 -3.46 -6.25
N VAL A 307 10.51 -2.47 -7.01
CA VAL A 307 9.32 -1.68 -6.65
C VAL A 307 8.07 -2.54 -6.67
N GLY A 308 7.30 -2.47 -5.60
CA GLY A 308 6.05 -3.18 -5.39
C GLY A 308 6.03 -3.87 -4.03
N ASP A 309 4.98 -3.64 -3.29
CA ASP A 309 4.74 -4.16 -1.94
C ASP A 309 4.85 -5.70 -1.85
N ARG A 310 4.48 -6.38 -2.93
CA ARG A 310 4.63 -7.83 -3.06
C ARG A 310 6.07 -8.28 -2.92
N TYR A 311 7.03 -7.61 -3.61
CA TYR A 311 8.44 -7.97 -3.53
C TYR A 311 9.03 -7.67 -2.15
N VAL A 312 8.55 -6.61 -1.50
CA VAL A 312 8.90 -6.31 -0.11
C VAL A 312 8.46 -7.45 0.80
N LEU A 313 7.18 -7.84 0.73
CA LEU A 313 6.62 -8.91 1.55
C LEU A 313 7.30 -10.26 1.30
N GLU A 314 7.53 -10.65 0.04
CA GLU A 314 8.21 -11.88 -0.32
C GLU A 314 9.61 -11.91 0.30
N ARG A 315 10.37 -10.81 0.18
CA ARG A 315 11.71 -10.73 0.76
C ARG A 315 11.69 -10.74 2.28
N MET A 316 10.74 -10.05 2.91
CA MET A 316 10.56 -10.11 4.37
C MET A 316 10.37 -11.54 4.87
N LYS A 317 9.55 -12.33 4.17
CA LYS A 317 9.31 -13.75 4.51
C LYS A 317 10.55 -14.61 4.31
N GLU A 318 11.31 -14.39 3.23
CA GLU A 318 12.53 -15.15 2.93
C GLU A 318 13.62 -15.00 3.99
N ILE A 319 13.79 -13.78 4.53
CA ILE A 319 14.84 -13.45 5.48
C ILE A 319 14.35 -13.32 6.93
N ASP A 320 13.08 -13.62 7.18
CA ASP A 320 12.42 -13.44 8.48
C ASP A 320 12.56 -12.00 9.05
N ALA A 321 12.30 -10.99 8.21
CA ALA A 321 12.31 -9.60 8.64
C ALA A 321 10.96 -9.19 9.25
N SER A 322 11.00 -8.38 10.32
CA SER A 322 9.80 -7.90 11.02
C SER A 322 9.24 -6.59 10.46
N LEU A 323 10.06 -5.77 9.78
CA LEU A 323 9.69 -4.46 9.24
C LEU A 323 10.12 -4.34 7.78
N GLY A 324 9.24 -3.82 6.95
CA GLY A 324 9.55 -3.45 5.57
C GLY A 324 8.49 -2.55 4.97
N GLY A 325 8.78 -1.92 3.84
CA GLY A 325 7.81 -1.04 3.20
C GLY A 325 8.37 -0.21 2.05
N GLU A 326 7.62 0.82 1.72
CA GLU A 326 7.91 1.73 0.62
C GLU A 326 7.83 3.20 1.07
N GLN A 327 8.57 4.07 0.38
CA GLN A 327 8.53 5.53 0.60
C GLN A 327 7.08 6.09 0.53
N SER A 328 6.22 5.46 -0.26
CA SER A 328 4.80 5.84 -0.40
C SER A 328 3.98 5.68 0.89
N GLY A 329 4.55 5.13 1.96
CA GLY A 329 3.89 4.93 3.24
C GLY A 329 3.26 3.55 3.42
N HIS A 330 3.40 2.63 2.46
CA HIS A 330 3.00 1.23 2.63
C HIS A 330 4.03 0.51 3.49
N VAL A 331 3.78 0.43 4.81
CA VAL A 331 4.70 -0.15 5.80
C VAL A 331 4.07 -1.41 6.41
N ILE A 332 4.86 -2.50 6.42
CA ILE A 332 4.44 -3.83 6.87
C ILE A 332 5.13 -4.15 8.20
N PHE A 333 4.34 -4.42 9.22
CA PHE A 333 4.76 -5.00 10.50
C PHE A 333 4.36 -6.47 10.48
N LEU A 334 5.27 -7.36 10.00
CA LEU A 334 4.91 -8.71 9.60
C LEU A 334 4.41 -9.60 10.75
N GLU A 335 4.79 -9.30 12.00
CA GLU A 335 4.29 -10.03 13.16
C GLU A 335 2.85 -9.64 13.53
N GLU A 336 2.40 -8.46 13.11
CA GLU A 336 1.09 -7.90 13.45
C GLU A 336 0.10 -8.04 12.27
N ASN A 337 0.57 -7.72 11.04
CA ASN A 337 -0.24 -7.86 9.85
C ASN A 337 0.58 -8.32 8.63
N THR A 338 -0.09 -8.86 7.63
CA THR A 338 0.50 -9.49 6.43
C THR A 338 0.52 -8.60 5.20
N THR A 339 0.21 -7.33 5.35
CA THR A 339 0.23 -6.30 4.30
C THR A 339 0.54 -4.95 4.95
N GLY A 340 0.78 -3.92 4.16
CA GLY A 340 0.88 -2.55 4.65
C GLY A 340 -0.35 -2.16 5.46
N ASP A 341 -0.10 -1.47 6.57
CA ASP A 341 -1.14 -1.09 7.51
C ASP A 341 -0.90 0.34 8.01
N GLY A 342 -1.70 1.27 7.47
CA GLY A 342 -1.57 2.69 7.81
C GLY A 342 -1.88 2.95 9.29
N LEU A 343 -2.85 2.23 9.88
CA LEU A 343 -3.19 2.42 11.29
C LEU A 343 -2.09 1.92 12.22
N LEU A 344 -1.55 0.72 11.99
CA LEU A 344 -0.40 0.22 12.76
C LEU A 344 0.81 1.14 12.60
N SER A 345 1.08 1.62 11.37
CA SER A 345 2.16 2.58 11.12
C SER A 345 1.99 3.87 11.93
N ALA A 346 0.75 4.38 12.00
CA ALA A 346 0.42 5.56 12.80
C ALA A 346 0.66 5.31 14.29
N LEU A 347 0.15 4.20 14.81
CA LEU A 347 0.27 3.89 16.24
C LEU A 347 1.73 3.65 16.66
N HIS A 348 2.52 2.94 15.86
CA HIS A 348 3.96 2.79 16.12
C HIS A 348 4.71 4.11 16.09
N LEU A 349 4.42 4.99 15.12
CA LEU A 349 5.03 6.32 15.08
C LEU A 349 4.67 7.14 16.33
N LEU A 350 3.39 7.15 16.72
CA LEU A 350 2.92 7.83 17.93
C LEU A 350 3.53 7.24 19.20
N GLN A 351 3.70 5.91 19.26
CA GLN A 351 4.39 5.26 20.37
C GLN A 351 5.83 5.78 20.53
N VAL A 352 6.58 5.88 19.42
CA VAL A 352 7.95 6.43 19.47
C VAL A 352 7.95 7.86 19.99
N MET A 353 7.02 8.72 19.53
CA MET A 353 6.90 10.11 19.99
C MET A 353 6.64 10.18 21.51
N VAL A 354 5.72 9.37 22.03
CA VAL A 354 5.36 9.35 23.44
C VAL A 354 6.51 8.82 24.31
N GLU A 355 7.10 7.69 23.94
CA GLU A 355 8.16 7.05 24.74
C GLU A 355 9.45 7.87 24.77
N THR A 356 9.81 8.48 23.64
CA THR A 356 11.01 9.32 23.56
C THR A 356 10.79 10.75 24.05
N LYS A 357 9.53 11.20 24.13
CA LYS A 357 9.12 12.59 24.43
C LYS A 357 9.71 13.61 23.46
N LYS A 358 9.93 13.20 22.21
CA LYS A 358 10.48 14.04 21.15
C LYS A 358 9.40 14.44 20.16
N PRO A 359 9.45 15.68 19.64
CA PRO A 359 8.59 16.07 18.53
C PRO A 359 8.97 15.29 17.26
N LEU A 360 8.02 15.17 16.33
CA LEU A 360 8.24 14.40 15.11
C LEU A 360 9.35 14.98 14.23
N SER A 361 9.51 16.31 14.20
CA SER A 361 10.59 16.96 13.46
C SER A 361 11.98 16.55 13.93
N GLU A 362 12.18 16.36 15.27
CA GLU A 362 13.43 15.86 15.82
C GLU A 362 13.65 14.39 15.47
N LEU A 363 12.60 13.55 15.58
CA LEU A 363 12.70 12.15 15.22
C LEU A 363 12.99 11.96 13.73
N ALA A 364 12.36 12.74 12.85
CA ALA A 364 12.58 12.68 11.42
C ALA A 364 13.99 13.12 10.99
N SER A 365 14.70 13.89 11.84
CA SER A 365 16.08 14.31 11.59
C SER A 365 17.10 13.17 11.65
N ILE A 366 16.68 11.96 12.07
CA ILE A 366 17.53 10.76 12.02
C ILE A 366 18.00 10.44 10.59
N MET A 367 17.21 10.86 9.61
CA MET A 367 17.47 10.64 8.19
C MET A 367 17.54 11.98 7.46
N ASN A 368 18.63 12.22 6.72
CA ASN A 368 18.73 13.36 5.83
C ASN A 368 18.12 13.01 4.47
N VAL A 369 16.92 13.52 4.18
CA VAL A 369 16.26 13.31 2.88
C VAL A 369 17.00 14.08 1.79
N LEU A 370 17.56 13.38 0.83
CA LEU A 370 18.21 14.00 -0.33
C LEU A 370 17.16 14.46 -1.34
N PRO A 371 17.32 15.65 -1.93
CA PRO A 371 16.56 16.08 -3.09
C PRO A 371 16.52 15.01 -4.19
N GLN A 372 15.37 14.88 -4.86
CA GLN A 372 15.15 13.88 -5.89
C GLN A 372 14.53 14.52 -7.14
N ALA A 373 15.02 14.18 -8.31
CA ALA A 373 14.44 14.53 -9.60
C ALA A 373 14.01 13.26 -10.35
N LEU A 374 12.74 13.22 -10.77
CA LEU A 374 12.16 12.11 -11.54
C LEU A 374 11.64 12.63 -12.87
N VAL A 375 12.23 12.17 -13.97
CA VAL A 375 11.87 12.54 -15.34
C VAL A 375 11.53 11.29 -16.16
N ASN A 376 10.48 11.36 -16.97
CA ASN A 376 10.05 10.25 -17.80
C ASN A 376 10.52 10.47 -19.26
N ALA A 377 11.26 9.51 -19.83
CA ALA A 377 11.56 9.43 -21.25
C ALA A 377 10.50 8.56 -21.94
N ARG A 378 9.78 9.10 -22.91
CA ARG A 378 8.83 8.32 -23.72
C ARG A 378 9.59 7.46 -24.72
N VAL A 379 9.35 6.15 -24.70
CA VAL A 379 10.00 5.17 -25.59
C VAL A 379 8.99 4.10 -26.01
N PRO A 380 9.14 3.48 -27.20
CA PRO A 380 8.27 2.38 -27.60
C PRO A 380 8.31 1.22 -26.58
N ASN A 381 7.15 0.64 -26.29
CA ASN A 381 7.02 -0.38 -25.24
C ASN A 381 7.94 -1.61 -25.45
N HIS A 382 8.16 -2.00 -26.70
CA HIS A 382 9.01 -3.14 -27.05
C HIS A 382 10.52 -2.85 -26.97
N LYS A 383 10.93 -1.56 -26.83
CA LYS A 383 12.33 -1.15 -26.72
C LYS A 383 12.73 -0.79 -25.27
N LYS A 384 11.77 -0.45 -24.40
CA LYS A 384 12.04 0.19 -23.09
C LYS A 384 13.01 -0.59 -22.19
N GLU A 385 13.03 -1.92 -22.29
CA GLU A 385 13.94 -2.77 -21.49
C GLU A 385 15.38 -2.73 -21.99
N ASN A 386 15.61 -2.31 -23.25
CA ASN A 386 16.87 -2.38 -23.94
C ASN A 386 17.65 -1.05 -23.92
N TYR A 387 17.32 -0.11 -23.03
CA TYR A 387 17.97 1.22 -23.01
C TYR A 387 19.49 1.15 -22.79
N MET A 388 20.00 0.12 -22.10
CA MET A 388 21.43 -0.09 -21.89
C MET A 388 22.17 -0.64 -23.11
N ASP A 389 21.45 -1.13 -24.14
CA ASP A 389 22.07 -1.65 -25.39
C ASP A 389 22.57 -0.50 -26.28
N TYR A 390 22.23 0.75 -25.96
CA TYR A 390 22.67 1.94 -26.67
C TYR A 390 23.91 2.54 -25.99
N PRO A 391 25.10 2.50 -26.63
CA PRO A 391 26.38 2.92 -26.02
C PRO A 391 26.35 4.34 -25.47
N GLU A 392 25.74 5.28 -26.19
CA GLU A 392 25.64 6.68 -25.78
C GLU A 392 24.80 6.88 -24.49
N ILE A 393 23.76 6.06 -24.28
CA ILE A 393 22.95 6.06 -23.07
C ILE A 393 23.77 5.46 -21.92
N ALA A 394 24.38 4.30 -22.14
CA ALA A 394 25.20 3.63 -21.13
C ALA A 394 26.38 4.50 -20.67
N GLU A 395 27.07 5.18 -21.60
CA GLU A 395 28.17 6.14 -21.26
C GLU A 395 27.65 7.35 -20.47
N ALA A 396 26.46 7.89 -20.83
CA ALA A 396 25.86 9.01 -20.11
C ALA A 396 25.48 8.60 -18.68
N ILE A 397 24.91 7.42 -18.47
CA ILE A 397 24.58 6.86 -17.16
C ILE A 397 25.86 6.71 -16.33
N ALA A 398 26.87 6.02 -16.85
CA ALA A 398 28.14 5.81 -16.15
C ALA A 398 28.84 7.13 -15.75
N ARG A 399 28.77 8.15 -16.62
CA ARG A 399 29.27 9.50 -16.30
C ARG A 399 28.54 10.14 -15.14
N LEU A 400 27.19 10.01 -15.12
CA LEU A 400 26.37 10.57 -14.04
C LEU A 400 26.54 9.80 -12.72
N GLU A 401 26.63 8.47 -12.77
CA GLU A 401 26.94 7.65 -11.59
C GLU A 401 28.26 8.07 -10.97
N LYS A 402 29.29 8.31 -11.81
CA LYS A 402 30.59 8.82 -11.34
C LYS A 402 30.48 10.25 -10.79
N LYS A 403 29.68 11.13 -11.42
CA LYS A 403 29.47 12.50 -10.98
C LYS A 403 28.83 12.56 -9.59
N PHE A 404 27.87 11.71 -9.32
CA PHE A 404 27.11 11.68 -8.06
C PHE A 404 27.64 10.67 -7.03
N ALA A 405 28.73 9.96 -7.33
CA ALA A 405 29.28 8.95 -6.43
C ALA A 405 29.58 9.51 -5.03
N GLY A 406 28.98 8.89 -4.00
CA GLY A 406 29.13 9.28 -2.59
C GLY A 406 28.26 10.45 -2.11
N GLU A 407 27.62 11.19 -3.01
CA GLU A 407 26.78 12.34 -2.67
C GLU A 407 25.38 12.28 -3.29
N GLY A 408 25.13 11.29 -4.11
CA GLY A 408 23.88 11.09 -4.82
C GLY A 408 23.79 9.73 -5.47
N ARG A 409 22.74 9.53 -6.28
CA ARG A 409 22.46 8.27 -6.95
C ARG A 409 21.74 8.52 -8.28
N VAL A 410 21.99 7.66 -9.26
CA VAL A 410 21.26 7.60 -10.53
C VAL A 410 20.53 6.26 -10.61
N LEU A 411 19.22 6.29 -10.84
CA LEU A 411 18.39 5.10 -10.97
C LEU A 411 17.55 5.21 -12.24
N ILE A 412 17.78 4.29 -13.18
CA ILE A 412 17.02 4.22 -14.42
C ILE A 412 16.20 2.94 -14.43
N ARG A 413 14.91 3.06 -14.76
CA ARG A 413 14.06 1.87 -14.85
C ARG A 413 12.95 2.01 -15.89
N PRO A 414 12.65 0.94 -16.63
CA PRO A 414 11.46 0.87 -17.48
C PRO A 414 10.19 0.91 -16.62
N SER A 415 9.13 1.53 -17.15
CA SER A 415 7.80 1.42 -16.53
C SER A 415 7.19 0.05 -16.83
N GLY A 416 6.64 -0.63 -15.83
CA GLY A 416 5.96 -1.92 -16.03
C GLY A 416 4.76 -1.81 -17.00
N THR A 417 3.98 -0.75 -16.91
CA THR A 417 2.69 -0.60 -17.62
C THR A 417 2.72 0.40 -18.77
N GLU A 418 3.59 1.42 -18.72
CA GLU A 418 3.57 2.54 -19.65
C GLU A 418 4.77 2.51 -20.62
N PRO A 419 4.65 3.08 -21.83
CA PRO A 419 5.72 3.16 -22.81
C PRO A 419 6.74 4.26 -22.46
N LYS A 420 7.44 4.07 -21.33
CA LYS A 420 8.43 5.03 -20.84
C LYS A 420 9.54 4.38 -20.01
N VAL A 421 10.71 5.02 -20.01
CA VAL A 421 11.80 4.79 -19.06
C VAL A 421 11.82 5.95 -18.05
N ARG A 422 11.89 5.62 -16.78
CA ARG A 422 11.96 6.59 -15.70
C ARG A 422 13.41 6.84 -15.33
N VAL A 423 13.80 8.10 -15.32
CA VAL A 423 15.12 8.59 -14.91
C VAL A 423 14.96 9.26 -13.57
N MET A 424 15.55 8.70 -12.54
CA MET A 424 15.60 9.29 -11.20
C MET A 424 17.04 9.63 -10.86
N ILE A 425 17.28 10.84 -10.38
CA ILE A 425 18.58 11.27 -9.82
C ILE A 425 18.32 11.86 -8.44
N GLU A 426 19.12 11.44 -7.47
CA GLU A 426 19.20 12.02 -6.14
C GLU A 426 20.53 12.71 -5.95
N GLY A 427 20.54 13.81 -5.21
CA GLY A 427 21.76 14.56 -4.93
C GLY A 427 21.47 15.78 -4.06
N LYS A 428 22.53 16.49 -3.64
CA LYS A 428 22.43 17.63 -2.71
C LYS A 428 21.81 18.88 -3.33
N ASP A 429 21.99 19.08 -4.63
CA ASP A 429 21.54 20.29 -5.35
C ASP A 429 20.40 19.96 -6.28
N GLN A 430 19.19 20.48 -5.96
CA GLN A 430 17.96 20.25 -6.69
C GLN A 430 18.08 20.68 -8.16
N GLN A 431 18.67 21.84 -8.45
CA GLN A 431 18.77 22.35 -9.81
C GLN A 431 19.68 21.47 -10.67
N VAL A 432 20.80 21.04 -10.11
CA VAL A 432 21.77 20.17 -10.80
C VAL A 432 21.12 18.82 -11.14
N ILE A 433 20.43 18.18 -10.19
CA ILE A 433 19.82 16.88 -10.45
C ILE A 433 18.66 16.97 -11.45
N GLU A 434 17.87 18.05 -11.42
CA GLU A 434 16.79 18.27 -12.39
C GLU A 434 17.32 18.46 -13.83
N GLU A 435 18.38 19.28 -14.00
CA GLU A 435 19.00 19.48 -15.30
C GLU A 435 19.58 18.17 -15.87
N GLU A 436 20.30 17.42 -15.07
CA GLU A 436 20.92 16.16 -15.50
C GLU A 436 19.87 15.09 -15.77
N ALA A 437 18.80 15.01 -14.96
CA ALA A 437 17.70 14.07 -15.21
C ALA A 437 16.95 14.39 -16.52
N LYS A 438 16.70 15.68 -16.80
CA LYS A 438 16.11 16.12 -18.07
C LYS A 438 17.00 15.78 -19.27
N LYS A 439 18.30 16.11 -19.21
CA LYS A 439 19.28 15.81 -20.29
C LYS A 439 19.33 14.31 -20.58
N LEU A 440 19.39 13.48 -19.54
CA LEU A 440 19.43 12.02 -19.71
C LEU A 440 18.11 11.47 -20.26
N ALA A 441 16.97 11.96 -19.78
CA ALA A 441 15.66 11.55 -20.30
C ALA A 441 15.47 11.94 -21.78
N GLU A 442 15.90 13.13 -22.18
CA GLU A 442 15.90 13.57 -23.57
C GLU A 442 16.83 12.71 -24.45
N LEU A 443 18.04 12.39 -23.96
CA LEU A 443 18.94 11.48 -24.67
C LEU A 443 18.28 10.12 -24.88
N ILE A 444 17.73 9.50 -23.84
CA ILE A 444 17.04 8.21 -23.92
C ILE A 444 15.89 8.28 -24.93
N GLN A 445 15.05 9.31 -24.83
CA GLN A 445 13.91 9.49 -25.74
C GLN A 445 14.34 9.63 -27.19
N ASN A 446 15.33 10.50 -27.49
CA ASN A 446 15.77 10.76 -28.86
C ASN A 446 16.50 9.56 -29.49
N THR A 447 17.23 8.80 -28.69
CA THR A 447 17.97 7.63 -29.18
C THR A 447 17.06 6.42 -29.40
N MET A 448 15.98 6.27 -28.64
CA MET A 448 15.14 5.07 -28.67
C MET A 448 13.82 5.26 -29.45
N LEU A 449 13.46 6.46 -29.83
CA LEU A 449 12.32 6.71 -30.74
C LEU A 449 12.68 6.22 -32.14
#